data_cf028904cf0dc4a853e32f5a0ecefc6e
#
_entry.id   cf028904cf0dc4a853e32f5a0ecefc6e
#
_cell.length_a   1.000
_cell.length_b   1.000
_cell.length_c   1.000
_cell.angle_alpha   90.00
_cell.angle_beta   90.00
_cell.angle_gamma   90.00
#
_symmetry.space_group_name_H-M   'P 1'
#
loop_
_entity.id
_entity.type
_entity.pdbx_description
1 polymer ?
#
loop_
_entity_poly.entity_id
_entity_poly.type
_entity_poly.pdbx_seq_one_letter_code
_entity_poly.pdbx_strand_id
1 'polypeptide(L)'
;MRTWIAALFVALAAVAGAQETKPNIILILADDLGYGELGCYGQKQIATPHVDQLAAEGLRFTQFYAGSTVCAPSRSVLMTGLHMGRTRVRGNAGPGNTAAQMLRTGDVTVAGVLQQAGYATGLVGKWGLGLADDEGEPRRHGFGYYYGFLSQTHAHNHFPSFLWRNGVKVPLPNDLVPVGAVEGTGYATKRIAYAGDLFAGEAQAFVERNRDRPFFLFLSLTSPHANNERSRVLGDGNEVPDLGPYADRPWNEAQKAHAAMITRLDRDVGELMAQLRRLGLDEKTLVVFSSDNGPHREGGPSYDPEFFAASGPLAGIKRSLTDGGIRVPFIVRWPGRIRPGSVSGHVGYFGDLMATFAEVAGAKSPPNLDSISLVPTLLGRTGQRKHEFLYWEFYEEGVSQAVLLEDRWKGIRLKDPRAPLQVYDLARDLGETTDLAAKEPEVAGRIARVMREAHVDNEHWKLPAP
;
A
#
# COMPACT_ATOMS: atom_id res chain seq x y z
N MET A 1 18.11 -19.42 81.16
CA MET A 1 17.25 -19.72 79.99
C MET A 1 17.24 -18.49 79.14
N ARG A 2 17.96 -18.44 78.01
CA ARG A 2 17.98 -17.34 77.06
C ARG A 2 17.32 -17.83 75.78
N THR A 3 16.11 -17.31 75.46
CA THR A 3 15.36 -17.60 74.30
C THR A 3 15.86 -16.71 73.13
N TRP A 4 16.33 -17.33 72.07
CA TRP A 4 16.67 -16.67 70.78
C TRP A 4 15.42 -16.64 69.90
N ILE A 5 14.95 -15.43 69.54
CA ILE A 5 13.90 -15.23 68.54
C ILE A 5 14.62 -15.01 67.19
N ALA A 6 14.49 -15.97 66.29
CA ALA A 6 14.95 -15.85 64.93
C ALA A 6 13.89 -15.08 64.09
N ALA A 7 14.23 -13.90 63.64
CA ALA A 7 13.39 -13.13 62.70
C ALA A 7 13.63 -13.62 61.27
N LEU A 8 12.61 -14.19 60.66
CA LEU A 8 12.58 -14.64 59.28
C LEU A 8 12.26 -13.45 58.38
N PHE A 9 13.25 -12.90 57.68
CA PHE A 9 13.01 -11.92 56.62
C PHE A 9 12.57 -12.63 55.31
N VAL A 10 11.30 -12.55 54.97
CA VAL A 10 10.80 -12.95 53.65
C VAL A 10 11.05 -11.80 52.69
N ALA A 11 12.03 -11.95 51.80
CA ALA A 11 12.27 -11.04 50.71
C ALA A 11 11.21 -11.29 49.63
N LEU A 12 10.19 -10.43 49.52
CA LEU A 12 9.31 -10.36 48.33
C LEU A 12 10.13 -9.83 47.16
N ALA A 13 10.60 -10.69 46.28
CA ALA A 13 11.08 -10.31 44.96
C ALA A 13 9.87 -9.85 44.13
N ALA A 14 9.68 -8.55 43.97
CA ALA A 14 8.77 -8.01 43.01
C ALA A 14 9.28 -8.42 41.60
N VAL A 15 8.61 -9.39 40.99
CA VAL A 15 8.74 -9.66 39.55
C VAL A 15 8.11 -8.46 38.87
N ALA A 16 8.92 -7.45 38.57
CA ALA A 16 8.56 -6.40 37.62
C ALA A 16 8.35 -7.12 36.28
N GLY A 17 7.10 -7.40 35.94
CA GLY A 17 6.74 -7.88 34.62
C GLY A 17 7.29 -6.86 33.62
N ALA A 18 8.29 -7.28 32.81
CA ALA A 18 8.79 -6.45 31.73
C ALA A 18 7.57 -6.11 30.86
N GLN A 19 7.14 -4.87 30.91
CA GLN A 19 6.10 -4.37 30.03
C GLN A 19 6.61 -4.60 28.62
N GLU A 20 5.96 -5.51 27.88
CA GLU A 20 6.39 -5.85 26.51
C GLU A 20 6.46 -4.54 25.73
N THR A 21 7.67 -4.15 25.30
CA THR A 21 7.88 -2.88 24.60
C THR A 21 7.14 -2.97 23.27
N LYS A 22 6.29 -1.96 22.99
CA LYS A 22 5.56 -1.88 21.73
C LYS A 22 6.53 -1.94 20.55
N PRO A 23 6.28 -2.79 19.54
CA PRO A 23 7.16 -2.87 18.39
C PRO A 23 7.07 -1.61 17.53
N ASN A 24 8.10 -1.28 16.80
CA ASN A 24 8.03 -0.35 15.69
C ASN A 24 7.24 -0.97 14.55
N ILE A 25 6.61 -0.14 13.73
CA ILE A 25 5.87 -0.57 12.55
C ILE A 25 6.37 0.24 11.36
N ILE A 26 6.81 -0.43 10.30
CA ILE A 26 7.17 0.18 9.02
C ILE A 26 6.26 -0.43 7.96
N LEU A 27 5.52 0.42 7.25
CA LEU A 27 4.74 0.05 6.07
C LEU A 27 5.41 0.68 4.86
N ILE A 28 5.95 -0.15 3.97
CA ILE A 28 6.55 0.24 2.70
C ILE A 28 5.55 -0.05 1.60
N LEU A 29 5.13 0.98 0.89
CA LEU A 29 4.16 0.89 -0.19
C LEU A 29 4.78 1.37 -1.50
N ALA A 30 4.88 0.50 -2.48
CA ALA A 30 5.19 0.85 -3.86
C ALA A 30 3.94 1.43 -4.55
N ASP A 31 4.14 2.15 -5.65
CA ASP A 31 3.09 2.76 -6.46
C ASP A 31 3.08 2.08 -7.83
N ASP A 32 2.00 1.38 -8.18
CA ASP A 32 1.83 0.63 -9.43
C ASP A 32 2.77 -0.59 -9.62
N LEU A 33 3.29 -1.19 -8.57
CA LEU A 33 4.12 -2.40 -8.68
C LEU A 33 3.23 -3.63 -8.84
N GLY A 34 3.42 -4.36 -9.93
CA GLY A 34 2.65 -5.55 -10.25
C GLY A 34 2.99 -6.78 -9.39
N TYR A 35 2.04 -7.71 -9.30
CA TYR A 35 2.20 -8.98 -8.57
C TYR A 35 3.40 -9.79 -9.07
N GLY A 36 3.66 -9.78 -10.39
CA GLY A 36 4.72 -10.54 -11.05
C GLY A 36 6.08 -9.82 -11.14
N GLU A 37 6.26 -8.64 -10.53
CA GLU A 37 7.47 -7.84 -10.71
C GLU A 37 8.57 -8.03 -9.65
N LEU A 38 8.34 -8.91 -8.67
CA LEU A 38 9.32 -9.27 -7.65
C LEU A 38 9.85 -10.70 -7.84
N GLY A 39 11.14 -10.93 -7.57
CA GLY A 39 11.76 -12.26 -7.69
C GLY A 39 11.06 -13.32 -6.85
N CYS A 40 10.65 -13.00 -5.61
CA CYS A 40 9.91 -13.89 -4.73
C CYS A 40 8.47 -14.19 -5.20
N TYR A 41 7.96 -13.45 -6.18
CA TYR A 41 6.68 -13.71 -6.88
C TYR A 41 6.88 -14.24 -8.31
N GLY A 42 8.10 -14.53 -8.72
CA GLY A 42 8.39 -15.24 -9.97
C GLY A 42 9.11 -14.43 -11.05
N GLN A 43 9.39 -13.13 -10.82
CA GLN A 43 10.15 -12.30 -11.75
C GLN A 43 11.57 -12.85 -12.00
N LYS A 44 12.02 -12.83 -13.28
CA LYS A 44 13.33 -13.35 -13.68
C LYS A 44 14.22 -12.31 -14.33
N GLN A 45 13.67 -11.21 -14.79
CA GLN A 45 14.36 -10.19 -15.57
C GLN A 45 14.72 -8.96 -14.73
N ILE A 46 13.86 -8.62 -13.74
CA ILE A 46 14.07 -7.51 -12.81
C ILE A 46 14.66 -8.04 -11.51
N ALA A 47 15.74 -7.44 -11.04
CA ALA A 47 16.43 -7.85 -9.82
C ALA A 47 15.83 -7.14 -8.59
N THR A 48 15.36 -7.93 -7.62
CA THR A 48 14.79 -7.44 -6.35
C THR A 48 15.34 -8.19 -5.13
N PRO A 49 16.69 -8.31 -4.99
CA PRO A 49 17.30 -9.18 -4.01
C PRO A 49 16.96 -8.82 -2.55
N HIS A 50 16.72 -7.54 -2.24
CA HIS A 50 16.43 -7.10 -0.88
C HIS A 50 14.97 -7.35 -0.47
N VAL A 51 14.02 -7.15 -1.39
CA VAL A 51 12.61 -7.52 -1.16
C VAL A 51 12.47 -9.04 -1.13
N ASP A 52 13.21 -9.76 -1.96
CA ASP A 52 13.27 -11.23 -1.93
C ASP A 52 13.84 -11.75 -0.61
N GLN A 53 14.85 -11.07 -0.07
CA GLN A 53 15.40 -11.35 1.26
C GLN A 53 14.36 -11.08 2.36
N LEU A 54 13.59 -9.97 2.25
CA LEU A 54 12.52 -9.66 3.18
C LEU A 54 11.48 -10.81 3.21
N ALA A 55 11.12 -11.34 2.05
CA ALA A 55 10.22 -12.51 1.93
C ALA A 55 10.85 -13.79 2.51
N ALA A 56 12.14 -14.03 2.26
CA ALA A 56 12.86 -15.19 2.80
C ALA A 56 12.99 -15.16 4.33
N GLU A 57 13.07 -13.96 4.92
CA GLU A 57 13.14 -13.75 6.37
C GLU A 57 11.77 -13.57 7.04
N GLY A 58 10.67 -13.55 6.26
CA GLY A 58 9.32 -13.25 6.71
C GLY A 58 8.26 -14.22 6.22
N LEU A 59 7.05 -13.68 6.09
CA LEU A 59 5.86 -14.35 5.57
C LEU A 59 5.42 -13.66 4.27
N ARG A 60 5.28 -14.42 3.19
CA ARG A 60 4.77 -13.99 1.89
C ARG A 60 3.32 -14.44 1.72
N PHE A 61 2.42 -13.52 1.43
CA PHE A 61 1.03 -13.85 1.08
C PHE A 61 0.90 -14.09 -0.42
N THR A 62 0.10 -15.09 -0.80
CA THR A 62 -0.22 -15.37 -2.19
C THR A 62 -1.54 -14.76 -2.62
N GLN A 63 -2.39 -14.36 -1.67
CA GLN A 63 -3.72 -13.80 -1.92
C GLN A 63 -3.95 -12.57 -1.03
N PHE A 64 -3.34 -11.44 -1.40
CA PHE A 64 -3.54 -10.18 -0.70
C PHE A 64 -4.00 -9.09 -1.69
N TYR A 65 -4.98 -8.31 -1.27
CA TYR A 65 -5.66 -7.38 -2.16
C TYR A 65 -5.47 -5.92 -1.74
N ALA A 66 -5.19 -5.08 -2.72
CA ALA A 66 -5.24 -3.63 -2.58
C ALA A 66 -6.66 -3.15 -2.28
N GLY A 67 -6.78 -1.95 -1.75
CA GLY A 67 -8.08 -1.34 -1.48
C GLY A 67 -8.86 -1.00 -2.75
N SER A 68 -8.16 -0.70 -3.84
CA SER A 68 -8.74 -0.37 -5.15
C SER A 68 -7.74 -0.69 -6.26
N THR A 69 -8.18 -0.53 -7.51
CA THR A 69 -7.33 -0.68 -8.70
C THR A 69 -6.59 0.59 -9.12
N VAL A 70 -6.69 1.67 -8.32
CA VAL A 70 -5.95 2.94 -8.49
C VAL A 70 -5.58 3.55 -7.13
N CYS A 71 -4.63 4.45 -7.14
CA CYS A 71 -3.88 4.93 -5.97
C CYS A 71 -4.74 5.53 -4.83
N ALA A 72 -5.45 6.68 -5.05
CA ALA A 72 -6.10 7.39 -3.95
C ALA A 72 -7.15 6.57 -3.21
N PRO A 73 -8.09 5.87 -3.89
CA PRO A 73 -9.08 5.06 -3.19
C PRO A 73 -8.44 3.86 -2.48
N SER A 74 -7.41 3.24 -3.05
CA SER A 74 -6.67 2.17 -2.38
C SER A 74 -6.02 2.65 -1.07
N ARG A 75 -5.41 3.82 -1.10
CA ARG A 75 -4.83 4.49 0.08
C ARG A 75 -5.89 4.89 1.11
N SER A 76 -7.10 5.27 0.67
CA SER A 76 -8.23 5.55 1.56
C SER A 76 -8.67 4.30 2.33
N VAL A 77 -8.81 3.16 1.66
CA VAL A 77 -9.10 1.86 2.30
C VAL A 77 -8.02 1.49 3.30
N LEU A 78 -6.74 1.60 2.91
CA LEU A 78 -5.58 1.34 3.77
C LEU A 78 -5.60 2.19 5.03
N MET A 79 -5.86 3.49 4.90
CA MET A 79 -5.86 4.42 6.03
C MET A 79 -7.05 4.23 6.95
N THR A 80 -8.26 3.95 6.41
CA THR A 80 -9.50 3.96 7.20
C THR A 80 -9.95 2.60 7.72
N GLY A 81 -9.46 1.49 7.15
CA GLY A 81 -9.94 0.13 7.49
C GLY A 81 -11.37 -0.15 7.01
N LEU A 82 -11.89 0.67 6.10
CA LEU A 82 -13.21 0.51 5.49
C LEU A 82 -13.05 0.04 4.03
N HIS A 83 -13.90 -0.90 3.58
CA HIS A 83 -13.88 -1.33 2.18
C HIS A 83 -14.40 -0.24 1.21
N MET A 84 -14.20 -0.44 -0.10
CA MET A 84 -14.50 0.56 -1.13
C MET A 84 -15.91 1.11 -1.11
N GLY A 85 -16.91 0.32 -0.75
CA GLY A 85 -18.30 0.77 -0.66
C GLY A 85 -18.60 1.69 0.52
N ARG A 86 -17.65 1.88 1.46
CA ARG A 86 -17.81 2.67 2.69
C ARG A 86 -16.74 3.72 2.91
N THR A 87 -15.54 3.52 2.34
CA THR A 87 -14.45 4.50 2.48
C THR A 87 -14.82 5.84 1.84
N ARG A 88 -14.19 6.91 2.27
CA ARG A 88 -14.52 8.26 1.82
C ARG A 88 -14.09 8.51 0.38
N VAL A 89 -12.85 8.21 0.04
CA VAL A 89 -12.28 8.45 -1.30
C VAL A 89 -12.38 7.17 -2.11
N ARG A 90 -13.14 7.21 -3.23
CA ARG A 90 -13.40 6.02 -4.05
C ARG A 90 -12.92 6.14 -5.50
N GLY A 91 -12.20 7.22 -5.82
CA GLY A 91 -11.62 7.44 -7.14
C GLY A 91 -10.53 8.48 -7.10
N ASN A 92 -9.76 8.56 -8.19
CA ASN A 92 -8.87 9.68 -8.44
C ASN A 92 -9.72 10.83 -9.01
N ALA A 93 -9.84 11.91 -8.25
CA ALA A 93 -10.55 13.10 -8.71
C ALA A 93 -9.63 13.94 -9.59
N GLY A 94 -10.14 14.37 -10.73
CA GLY A 94 -9.44 15.29 -11.62
C GLY A 94 -9.27 16.70 -11.01
N PRO A 95 -8.46 17.56 -11.65
CA PRO A 95 -8.34 18.96 -11.26
C PRO A 95 -9.72 19.62 -11.21
N GLY A 96 -10.09 20.22 -10.12
CA GLY A 96 -11.40 20.84 -9.89
C GLY A 96 -12.37 20.06 -9.02
N ASN A 97 -12.07 18.81 -8.68
CA ASN A 97 -12.87 18.03 -7.72
C ASN A 97 -11.99 17.46 -6.59
N THR A 98 -11.08 18.26 -6.04
CA THR A 98 -10.18 17.86 -4.94
C THR A 98 -10.95 17.43 -3.70
N ALA A 99 -12.15 17.97 -3.48
CA ALA A 99 -13.01 17.60 -2.35
C ALA A 99 -13.41 16.12 -2.36
N ALA A 100 -13.57 15.49 -3.53
CA ALA A 100 -13.87 14.06 -3.65
C ALA A 100 -12.68 13.15 -3.34
N GLN A 101 -11.47 13.70 -3.34
CA GLN A 101 -10.23 12.95 -3.10
C GLN A 101 -9.57 13.32 -1.75
N MET A 102 -10.32 13.83 -0.80
CA MET A 102 -9.82 14.35 0.46
C MET A 102 -10.46 13.62 1.64
N LEU A 103 -9.65 13.20 2.61
CA LEU A 103 -10.15 12.81 3.92
C LEU A 103 -10.71 14.05 4.65
N ARG A 104 -11.71 13.83 5.51
CA ARG A 104 -12.38 14.87 6.28
C ARG A 104 -12.03 14.79 7.75
N THR A 105 -12.18 15.91 8.44
CA THR A 105 -12.12 15.95 9.90
C THR A 105 -13.09 14.91 10.48
N GLY A 106 -12.59 14.03 11.34
CA GLY A 106 -13.36 12.91 11.91
C GLY A 106 -13.18 11.57 11.23
N ASP A 107 -12.58 11.51 10.04
CA ASP A 107 -12.19 10.22 9.46
C ASP A 107 -11.05 9.62 10.28
N VAL A 108 -11.30 8.45 10.87
CA VAL A 108 -10.31 7.75 11.69
C VAL A 108 -9.31 7.04 10.78
N THR A 109 -8.02 7.23 11.03
CA THR A 109 -6.94 6.59 10.25
C THR A 109 -6.08 5.69 11.11
N VAL A 110 -5.41 4.75 10.46
CA VAL A 110 -4.42 3.87 11.12
C VAL A 110 -3.32 4.69 11.81
N ALA A 111 -2.87 5.80 11.21
CA ALA A 111 -1.89 6.69 11.82
C ALA A 111 -2.45 7.38 13.06
N GLY A 112 -3.71 7.81 13.04
CA GLY A 112 -4.39 8.41 14.19
C GLY A 112 -4.53 7.43 15.36
N VAL A 113 -4.89 6.16 15.08
CA VAL A 113 -4.96 5.10 16.10
C VAL A 113 -3.60 4.85 16.73
N LEU A 114 -2.55 4.75 15.92
CA LEU A 114 -1.18 4.53 16.40
C LEU A 114 -0.63 5.74 17.15
N GLN A 115 -0.92 6.96 16.71
CA GLN A 115 -0.54 8.18 17.42
C GLN A 115 -1.18 8.24 18.82
N GLN A 116 -2.48 7.94 18.93
CA GLN A 116 -3.17 7.83 20.21
C GLN A 116 -2.60 6.72 21.10
N ALA A 117 -2.05 5.67 20.51
CA ALA A 117 -1.33 4.62 21.23
C ALA A 117 0.11 5.03 21.64
N GLY A 118 0.54 6.27 21.39
CA GLY A 118 1.84 6.80 21.79
C GLY A 118 2.98 6.56 20.79
N TYR A 119 2.67 6.19 19.54
CA TYR A 119 3.67 6.08 18.49
C TYR A 119 4.09 7.45 17.95
N ALA A 120 5.36 7.60 17.64
CA ALA A 120 5.83 8.64 16.73
C ALA A 120 5.42 8.24 15.31
N THR A 121 4.60 9.04 14.63
CA THR A 121 4.03 8.70 13.32
C THR A 121 4.64 9.56 12.23
N GLY A 122 5.11 8.92 11.16
CA GLY A 122 5.73 9.58 10.02
C GLY A 122 5.20 9.07 8.68
N LEU A 123 4.98 10.00 7.75
CA LEU A 123 4.71 9.74 6.35
C LEU A 123 5.89 10.26 5.53
N VAL A 124 6.50 9.40 4.72
CA VAL A 124 7.53 9.79 3.76
C VAL A 124 7.11 9.30 2.37
N GLY A 125 7.00 10.23 1.41
CA GLY A 125 6.59 9.95 0.04
C GLY A 125 5.21 10.48 -0.33
N LYS A 126 4.42 9.68 -1.06
CA LYS A 126 3.13 10.07 -1.64
C LYS A 126 1.96 9.91 -0.66
N TRP A 127 1.17 10.98 -0.48
CA TRP A 127 -0.06 10.98 0.32
C TRP A 127 -1.30 10.69 -0.54
N GLY A 128 -1.76 11.69 -1.30
CA GLY A 128 -2.86 11.57 -2.24
C GLY A 128 -4.27 11.64 -1.65
N LEU A 129 -4.42 12.01 -0.38
CA LEU A 129 -5.71 12.06 0.32
C LEU A 129 -5.99 13.45 0.94
N GLY A 130 -5.40 14.49 0.38
CA GLY A 130 -5.56 15.88 0.79
C GLY A 130 -4.33 16.73 0.47
N LEU A 131 -4.45 18.05 0.65
CA LEU A 131 -3.42 19.06 0.36
C LEU A 131 -2.98 19.78 1.64
N ALA A 132 -2.02 20.71 1.53
CA ALA A 132 -1.42 21.39 2.68
C ALA A 132 -2.43 22.21 3.52
N ASP A 133 -3.40 22.81 2.85
CA ASP A 133 -4.32 23.79 3.47
C ASP A 133 -5.76 23.25 3.61
N ASP A 134 -5.98 21.96 3.34
CA ASP A 134 -7.31 21.36 3.42
C ASP A 134 -7.49 20.41 4.63
N GLU A 135 -8.69 19.85 4.79
CA GLU A 135 -8.99 18.93 5.88
C GLU A 135 -8.20 17.62 5.79
N GLY A 136 -7.80 17.20 4.60
CA GLY A 136 -7.06 15.96 4.35
C GLY A 136 -5.55 16.06 4.56
N GLU A 137 -5.03 17.18 5.10
CA GLU A 137 -3.61 17.34 5.40
C GLU A 137 -3.12 16.25 6.37
N PRO A 138 -1.98 15.56 6.11
CA PRO A 138 -1.56 14.36 6.85
C PRO A 138 -1.53 14.52 8.39
N ARG A 139 -1.13 15.70 8.91
CA ARG A 139 -1.05 15.91 10.37
C ARG A 139 -2.42 15.93 11.04
N ARG A 140 -3.48 16.29 10.31
CA ARG A 140 -4.87 16.22 10.79
C ARG A 140 -5.38 14.78 10.88
N HIS A 141 -4.66 13.85 10.24
CA HIS A 141 -4.97 12.43 10.18
C HIS A 141 -3.95 11.53 10.91
N GLY A 142 -3.28 12.11 11.92
CA GLY A 142 -2.45 11.36 12.86
C GLY A 142 -0.99 11.18 12.48
N PHE A 143 -0.49 11.82 11.41
CA PHE A 143 0.95 11.86 11.12
C PHE A 143 1.59 13.06 11.83
N GLY A 144 2.40 12.82 12.85
CA GLY A 144 3.17 13.87 13.53
C GLY A 144 4.26 14.49 12.66
N TYR A 145 4.67 13.77 11.60
CA TYR A 145 5.67 14.20 10.63
C TYR A 145 5.28 13.76 9.22
N TYR A 146 5.52 14.62 8.22
CA TYR A 146 5.51 14.16 6.82
C TYR A 146 6.55 14.90 5.95
N TYR A 147 7.03 14.18 4.93
CA TYR A 147 7.90 14.69 3.88
C TYR A 147 7.57 14.01 2.55
N GLY A 148 7.17 14.78 1.54
CA GLY A 148 6.89 14.22 0.22
C GLY A 148 5.83 14.96 -0.58
N PHE A 149 5.05 14.22 -1.33
CA PHE A 149 3.97 14.72 -2.19
C PHE A 149 2.63 14.67 -1.49
N LEU A 150 1.83 15.73 -1.62
CA LEU A 150 0.45 15.74 -1.16
C LEU A 150 -0.52 15.39 -2.30
N SER A 151 -0.34 16.01 -3.48
CA SER A 151 -1.17 15.77 -4.67
C SER A 151 -0.75 14.50 -5.42
N GLN A 152 -1.73 13.78 -5.98
CA GLN A 152 -1.50 12.63 -6.87
C GLN A 152 -0.71 13.02 -8.12
N THR A 153 -1.13 14.09 -8.82
CA THR A 153 -0.50 14.51 -10.07
C THR A 153 0.89 15.09 -9.87
N HIS A 154 1.14 15.80 -8.75
CA HIS A 154 2.49 16.22 -8.39
C HIS A 154 3.42 15.03 -8.15
N ALA A 155 2.88 13.94 -7.58
CA ALA A 155 3.64 12.72 -7.30
C ALA A 155 4.02 11.90 -8.55
N HIS A 156 3.49 12.23 -9.74
CA HIS A 156 3.94 11.63 -10.99
C HIS A 156 5.36 12.07 -11.36
N ASN A 157 5.80 13.24 -10.88
CA ASN A 157 7.11 13.80 -11.24
C ASN A 157 8.21 13.28 -10.31
N HIS A 158 9.07 12.42 -10.82
CA HIS A 158 10.20 11.86 -10.05
C HIS A 158 11.36 12.83 -9.83
N PHE A 159 11.38 13.96 -10.53
CA PHE A 159 12.35 15.06 -10.34
C PHE A 159 11.63 16.39 -10.08
N PRO A 160 10.88 16.48 -8.96
CA PRO A 160 10.04 17.64 -8.68
C PRO A 160 10.87 18.90 -8.38
N SER A 161 10.28 20.06 -8.62
CA SER A 161 10.90 21.35 -8.25
C SER A 161 10.76 21.67 -6.75
N PHE A 162 9.88 20.99 -6.04
CA PHE A 162 9.74 21.07 -4.59
C PHE A 162 9.07 19.81 -4.03
N LEU A 163 9.22 19.61 -2.72
CA LEU A 163 8.43 18.66 -1.91
C LEU A 163 7.84 19.40 -0.71
N TRP A 164 6.93 18.76 -0.01
CA TRP A 164 6.35 19.30 1.22
C TRP A 164 7.01 18.68 2.46
N ARG A 165 7.26 19.51 3.48
CA ARG A 165 7.64 19.07 4.82
C ARG A 165 6.76 19.77 5.85
N ASN A 166 5.84 19.04 6.49
CA ASN A 166 4.96 19.55 7.54
C ASN A 166 4.25 20.89 7.17
N GLY A 167 3.70 20.98 5.96
CA GLY A 167 2.99 22.18 5.46
C GLY A 167 3.87 23.21 4.78
N VAL A 168 5.20 23.03 4.75
CA VAL A 168 6.14 23.98 4.15
C VAL A 168 6.73 23.36 2.87
N LYS A 169 6.78 24.14 1.79
CA LYS A 169 7.47 23.76 0.56
C LYS A 169 8.97 23.76 0.76
N VAL A 170 9.63 22.68 0.38
CA VAL A 170 11.08 22.52 0.33
C VAL A 170 11.50 22.56 -1.14
N PRO A 171 12.12 23.64 -1.63
CA PRO A 171 12.53 23.75 -3.02
C PRO A 171 13.65 22.78 -3.34
N LEU A 172 13.66 22.26 -4.56
CA LEU A 172 14.65 21.33 -5.09
C LEU A 172 15.31 21.89 -6.35
N PRO A 173 16.57 21.51 -6.67
CA PRO A 173 17.36 22.07 -7.76
C PRO A 173 16.99 21.55 -9.15
N ASN A 174 15.77 21.08 -9.35
CA ASN A 174 15.27 20.59 -10.63
C ASN A 174 14.54 21.71 -11.39
N ASP A 175 14.71 21.77 -12.71
CA ASP A 175 13.99 22.73 -13.55
C ASP A 175 12.75 22.08 -14.14
N LEU A 176 11.57 22.54 -13.74
CA LEU A 176 10.27 21.99 -14.13
C LEU A 176 9.71 22.66 -15.40
N VAL A 177 9.24 21.85 -16.34
CA VAL A 177 8.28 22.26 -17.36
C VAL A 177 6.90 21.90 -16.84
N PRO A 178 6.05 22.89 -16.48
CA PRO A 178 4.74 22.60 -15.92
C PRO A 178 3.79 22.05 -16.98
N VAL A 179 2.98 21.05 -16.64
CA VAL A 179 1.95 20.46 -17.48
C VAL A 179 0.69 20.24 -16.64
N GLY A 180 -0.41 20.91 -17.02
CA GLY A 180 -1.66 20.89 -16.26
C GLY A 180 -1.77 22.04 -15.25
N ALA A 181 -2.86 22.03 -14.45
CA ALA A 181 -3.22 23.13 -13.56
C ALA A 181 -2.71 22.98 -12.12
N VAL A 182 -2.27 21.79 -11.72
CA VAL A 182 -1.80 21.53 -10.35
C VAL A 182 -0.34 21.91 -10.25
N GLU A 183 0.00 22.75 -9.29
CA GLU A 183 1.39 23.19 -9.05
C GLU A 183 2.34 22.00 -8.79
N GLY A 184 3.52 22.07 -9.40
CA GLY A 184 4.53 21.00 -9.33
C GLY A 184 4.31 19.85 -10.31
N THR A 185 3.16 19.80 -10.98
CA THR A 185 2.86 18.80 -12.02
C THR A 185 3.58 19.13 -13.32
N GLY A 186 4.18 18.12 -13.94
CA GLY A 186 4.94 18.28 -15.19
C GLY A 186 6.14 17.34 -15.24
N TYR A 187 7.19 17.74 -15.95
CA TYR A 187 8.42 16.99 -16.06
C TYR A 187 9.66 17.88 -15.96
N ALA A 188 10.75 17.33 -15.48
CA ALA A 188 12.00 18.06 -15.33
C ALA A 188 12.88 17.99 -16.59
N THR A 189 13.43 19.13 -16.99
CA THR A 189 14.49 19.25 -18.02
C THR A 189 15.87 19.20 -17.40
N LYS A 190 16.05 19.72 -16.19
CA LYS A 190 17.25 19.56 -15.38
C LYS A 190 16.93 18.63 -14.22
N ARG A 191 17.58 17.48 -14.16
CA ARG A 191 17.31 16.37 -13.24
C ARG A 191 18.48 16.20 -12.28
N ILE A 192 18.40 16.75 -11.06
CA ILE A 192 19.46 16.71 -10.06
C ILE A 192 19.01 15.88 -8.85
N ALA A 193 17.83 16.17 -8.30
CA ALA A 193 17.31 15.54 -7.10
C ALA A 193 16.16 14.59 -7.45
N TYR A 194 16.39 13.28 -7.30
CA TYR A 194 15.40 12.24 -7.52
C TYR A 194 14.58 12.03 -6.25
N ALA A 195 13.27 12.06 -6.37
CA ALA A 195 12.35 11.97 -5.24
C ALA A 195 12.53 10.67 -4.42
N GLY A 196 12.73 9.53 -5.10
CA GLY A 196 12.97 8.24 -4.44
C GLY A 196 14.17 8.27 -3.50
N ASP A 197 15.31 8.82 -3.93
CA ASP A 197 16.52 8.92 -3.10
C ASP A 197 16.31 9.86 -1.88
N LEU A 198 15.55 10.94 -2.08
CA LEU A 198 15.20 11.83 -0.98
C LEU A 198 14.27 11.13 0.03
N PHE A 199 13.36 10.30 -0.43
CA PHE A 199 12.49 9.53 0.46
C PHE A 199 13.26 8.45 1.23
N ALA A 200 14.18 7.75 0.58
CA ALA A 200 15.06 6.78 1.25
C ALA A 200 15.87 7.45 2.37
N GLY A 201 16.52 8.57 2.09
CA GLY A 201 17.27 9.34 3.09
C GLY A 201 16.41 9.87 4.24
N GLU A 202 15.20 10.38 3.94
CA GLU A 202 14.31 10.93 4.96
C GLU A 202 13.68 9.83 5.83
N ALA A 203 13.38 8.65 5.24
CA ALA A 203 12.93 7.49 5.99
C ALA A 203 13.99 7.02 7.00
N GLN A 204 15.25 6.92 6.56
CA GLN A 204 16.37 6.60 7.44
C GLN A 204 16.55 7.65 8.55
N ALA A 205 16.45 8.94 8.23
CA ALA A 205 16.52 10.03 9.21
C ALA A 205 15.35 9.99 10.21
N PHE A 206 14.14 9.62 9.77
CA PHE A 206 12.99 9.44 10.65
C PHE A 206 13.20 8.29 11.65
N VAL A 207 13.69 7.15 11.19
CA VAL A 207 14.03 5.99 12.04
C VAL A 207 15.08 6.39 13.09
N GLU A 208 16.16 7.06 12.67
CA GLU A 208 17.22 7.52 13.60
C GLU A 208 16.69 8.45 14.68
N ARG A 209 15.86 9.45 14.30
CA ARG A 209 15.27 10.42 15.25
C ARG A 209 14.31 9.77 16.25
N ASN A 210 13.75 8.60 15.94
CA ASN A 210 12.74 7.95 16.78
C ASN A 210 13.20 6.60 17.36
N ARG A 211 14.48 6.25 17.26
CA ARG A 211 15.02 4.95 17.64
C ARG A 211 14.76 4.53 19.10
N ASP A 212 14.56 5.50 19.98
CA ASP A 212 14.39 5.27 21.42
C ASP A 212 12.91 5.22 21.88
N ARG A 213 11.97 5.25 20.94
CA ARG A 213 10.52 5.18 21.22
C ARG A 213 9.78 4.43 20.10
N PRO A 214 8.60 3.86 20.36
CA PRO A 214 7.81 3.24 19.32
C PRO A 214 7.48 4.22 18.19
N PHE A 215 7.65 3.77 16.94
CA PHE A 215 7.29 4.59 15.78
C PHE A 215 6.51 3.80 14.74
N PHE A 216 5.68 4.53 13.98
CA PHE A 216 5.05 4.08 12.76
C PHE A 216 5.59 4.92 11.60
N LEU A 217 6.24 4.28 10.66
CA LEU A 217 6.68 4.89 9.41
C LEU A 217 5.85 4.35 8.26
N PHE A 218 5.11 5.22 7.58
CA PHE A 218 4.51 4.94 6.29
C PHE A 218 5.43 5.47 5.20
N LEU A 219 6.26 4.58 4.63
CA LEU A 219 7.14 4.87 3.49
C LEU A 219 6.37 4.57 2.20
N SER A 220 5.80 5.61 1.62
CA SER A 220 4.92 5.58 0.47
C SER A 220 5.68 6.04 -0.78
N LEU A 221 6.42 5.11 -1.38
CA LEU A 221 7.26 5.36 -2.54
C LEU A 221 6.41 5.66 -3.78
N THR A 222 6.98 6.38 -4.75
CA THR A 222 6.32 6.67 -6.03
C THR A 222 6.79 5.75 -7.16
N SER A 223 7.81 4.93 -6.94
CA SER A 223 8.28 3.95 -7.93
C SER A 223 7.47 2.66 -7.85
N PRO A 224 7.21 2.02 -9.00
CA PRO A 224 7.61 2.36 -10.36
C PRO A 224 6.57 3.16 -11.17
N HIS A 225 5.66 3.94 -10.54
CA HIS A 225 4.66 4.76 -11.25
C HIS A 225 5.33 5.63 -12.33
N ALA A 226 4.70 5.74 -13.50
CA ALA A 226 5.21 6.60 -14.58
C ALA A 226 4.89 8.08 -14.35
N ASN A 227 5.69 8.98 -14.88
CA ASN A 227 5.34 10.37 -15.04
C ASN A 227 4.36 10.53 -16.22
N ASN A 228 3.07 10.61 -15.91
CA ASN A 228 1.99 10.66 -16.91
C ASN A 228 2.08 11.92 -17.79
N GLU A 229 2.51 13.04 -17.22
CA GLU A 229 2.65 14.32 -17.94
C GLU A 229 3.78 14.23 -18.96
N ARG A 230 4.92 13.68 -18.55
CA ARG A 230 6.05 13.41 -19.44
C ARG A 230 5.68 12.40 -20.52
N SER A 231 4.99 11.34 -20.16
CA SER A 231 4.52 10.32 -21.10
C SER A 231 3.65 10.93 -22.21
N ARG A 232 2.71 11.82 -21.85
CA ARG A 232 1.84 12.50 -22.82
C ARG A 232 2.58 13.45 -23.75
N VAL A 233 3.61 14.14 -23.24
CA VAL A 233 4.31 15.18 -24.01
C VAL A 233 5.49 14.59 -24.79
N LEU A 234 6.25 13.69 -24.17
CA LEU A 234 7.52 13.18 -24.73
C LEU A 234 7.46 11.70 -25.13
N GLY A 235 6.38 10.98 -24.80
CA GLY A 235 6.22 9.55 -25.09
C GLY A 235 7.08 8.64 -24.20
N ASP A 236 7.65 9.16 -23.11
CA ASP A 236 8.53 8.46 -22.19
C ASP A 236 8.25 8.92 -20.75
N GLY A 237 7.59 8.08 -19.96
CA GLY A 237 7.15 8.39 -18.59
C GLY A 237 7.96 7.70 -17.50
N ASN A 238 8.78 6.72 -17.82
CA ASN A 238 9.55 5.99 -16.80
C ASN A 238 10.84 6.76 -16.48
N GLU A 239 10.84 7.47 -15.35
CA GLU A 239 11.93 8.36 -14.96
C GLU A 239 12.80 7.76 -13.85
N VAL A 240 14.07 7.62 -14.10
CA VAL A 240 15.09 7.14 -13.16
C VAL A 240 16.41 7.90 -13.38
N PRO A 241 17.27 8.09 -12.36
CA PRO A 241 18.55 8.77 -12.51
C PRO A 241 19.52 8.06 -13.47
N ASP A 242 19.56 6.74 -13.44
CA ASP A 242 20.38 5.89 -14.26
C ASP A 242 19.71 4.53 -14.49
N LEU A 243 20.10 3.84 -15.55
CA LEU A 243 19.54 2.53 -15.91
C LEU A 243 20.17 1.35 -15.14
N GLY A 244 21.19 1.61 -14.33
CA GLY A 244 21.86 0.61 -13.51
C GLY A 244 22.23 -0.66 -14.28
N PRO A 245 21.89 -1.87 -13.78
CA PRO A 245 22.26 -3.13 -14.42
C PRO A 245 21.54 -3.40 -15.75
N TYR A 246 20.66 -2.52 -16.19
CA TYR A 246 19.88 -2.70 -17.42
C TYR A 246 20.38 -1.86 -18.60
N ALA A 247 21.40 -1.01 -18.41
CA ALA A 247 21.91 -0.10 -19.44
C ALA A 247 22.26 -0.84 -20.75
N ASP A 248 22.95 -1.98 -20.65
CA ASP A 248 23.40 -2.77 -21.79
C ASP A 248 22.44 -3.89 -22.22
N ARG A 249 21.22 -3.95 -21.62
CA ARG A 249 20.24 -4.96 -22.04
C ARG A 249 19.68 -4.64 -23.42
N PRO A 250 19.38 -5.66 -24.26
CA PRO A 250 18.79 -5.45 -25.59
C PRO A 250 17.28 -5.13 -25.50
N TRP A 251 16.90 -4.26 -24.57
CA TRP A 251 15.54 -3.79 -24.32
C TRP A 251 15.39 -2.33 -24.79
N ASN A 252 14.17 -1.89 -25.03
CA ASN A 252 13.94 -0.46 -25.26
C ASN A 252 14.14 0.35 -23.97
N GLU A 253 14.34 1.66 -24.10
CA GLU A 253 14.67 2.54 -23.00
C GLU A 253 13.55 2.59 -21.92
N ALA A 254 12.28 2.52 -22.32
CA ALA A 254 11.16 2.52 -21.39
C ALA A 254 11.13 1.27 -20.50
N GLN A 255 11.47 0.10 -21.07
CA GLN A 255 11.59 -1.15 -20.30
C GLN A 255 12.81 -1.13 -19.36
N LYS A 256 13.96 -0.64 -19.85
CA LYS A 256 15.15 -0.49 -19.00
C LYS A 256 14.89 0.44 -17.81
N ALA A 257 14.25 1.59 -18.08
CA ALA A 257 13.96 2.58 -17.05
C ALA A 257 12.99 2.04 -15.99
N HIS A 258 11.91 1.34 -16.39
CA HIS A 258 10.97 0.71 -15.47
C HIS A 258 11.68 -0.32 -14.56
N ALA A 259 12.46 -1.22 -15.13
CA ALA A 259 13.22 -2.20 -14.36
C ALA A 259 14.21 -1.53 -13.38
N ALA A 260 14.86 -0.44 -13.80
CA ALA A 260 15.78 0.33 -12.98
C ALA A 260 15.06 1.05 -11.82
N MET A 261 13.84 1.56 -12.03
CA MET A 261 13.01 2.13 -10.96
C MET A 261 12.70 1.11 -9.86
N ILE A 262 12.35 -0.14 -10.25
CA ILE A 262 12.07 -1.23 -9.30
C ILE A 262 13.33 -1.65 -8.55
N THR A 263 14.46 -1.84 -9.25
CA THR A 263 15.73 -2.23 -8.60
C THR A 263 16.25 -1.13 -7.67
N ARG A 264 16.00 0.15 -8.00
CA ARG A 264 16.35 1.27 -7.12
C ARG A 264 15.50 1.30 -5.86
N LEU A 265 14.18 1.08 -5.98
CA LEU A 265 13.28 0.88 -4.84
C LEU A 265 13.74 -0.29 -3.96
N ASP A 266 14.12 -1.42 -4.56
CA ASP A 266 14.63 -2.59 -3.85
C ASP A 266 15.90 -2.27 -3.05
N ARG A 267 16.85 -1.51 -3.64
CA ARG A 267 18.03 -1.01 -2.94
C ARG A 267 17.64 -0.18 -1.70
N ASP A 268 16.69 0.74 -1.85
CA ASP A 268 16.24 1.63 -0.76
C ASP A 268 15.63 0.83 0.39
N VAL A 269 14.87 -0.25 0.09
CA VAL A 269 14.40 -1.21 1.08
C VAL A 269 15.58 -1.89 1.79
N GLY A 270 16.58 -2.35 1.02
CA GLY A 270 17.78 -2.98 1.57
C GLY A 270 18.56 -2.08 2.53
N GLU A 271 18.73 -0.82 2.18
CA GLU A 271 19.41 0.18 3.02
C GLU A 271 18.66 0.45 4.33
N LEU A 272 17.32 0.56 4.28
CA LEU A 272 16.49 0.71 5.46
C LEU A 272 16.60 -0.51 6.39
N MET A 273 16.55 -1.73 5.83
CA MET A 273 16.72 -2.96 6.60
C MET A 273 18.11 -3.07 7.22
N ALA A 274 19.16 -2.65 6.50
CA ALA A 274 20.51 -2.58 7.04
C ALA A 274 20.64 -1.58 8.20
N GLN A 275 19.94 -0.46 8.12
CA GLN A 275 19.88 0.52 9.21
C GLN A 275 19.20 -0.05 10.47
N LEU A 276 18.06 -0.75 10.33
CA LEU A 276 17.39 -1.36 11.47
C LEU A 276 18.30 -2.34 12.20
N ARG A 277 19.05 -3.17 11.46
CA ARG A 277 20.04 -4.07 12.04
C ARG A 277 21.16 -3.33 12.77
N ARG A 278 21.74 -2.29 12.16
CA ARG A 278 22.81 -1.47 12.73
C ARG A 278 22.39 -0.77 14.03
N LEU A 279 21.13 -0.36 14.12
CA LEU A 279 20.56 0.32 15.29
C LEU A 279 20.04 -0.65 16.38
N GLY A 280 20.09 -1.96 16.16
CA GLY A 280 19.53 -2.95 17.08
C GLY A 280 18.00 -2.89 17.18
N LEU A 281 17.33 -2.41 16.14
CA LEU A 281 15.88 -2.29 16.06
C LEU A 281 15.22 -3.45 15.30
N ASP A 282 16.00 -4.31 14.68
CA ASP A 282 15.53 -5.33 13.75
C ASP A 282 14.46 -6.25 14.34
N GLU A 283 14.74 -6.85 15.51
CA GLU A 283 13.81 -7.75 16.23
C GLU A 283 12.59 -7.03 16.82
N LYS A 284 12.69 -5.71 16.98
CA LYS A 284 11.63 -4.85 17.53
C LYS A 284 10.76 -4.19 16.47
N THR A 285 10.95 -4.51 15.20
CA THR A 285 10.27 -3.83 14.09
C THR A 285 9.50 -4.82 13.23
N LEU A 286 8.18 -4.59 13.13
CA LEU A 286 7.32 -5.19 12.13
C LEU A 286 7.48 -4.41 10.82
N VAL A 287 7.92 -5.07 9.77
CA VAL A 287 8.05 -4.47 8.42
C VAL A 287 7.06 -5.13 7.48
N VAL A 288 6.26 -4.31 6.81
CA VAL A 288 5.30 -4.71 5.77
C VAL A 288 5.71 -4.08 4.45
N PHE A 289 5.74 -4.86 3.39
CA PHE A 289 5.94 -4.40 2.00
C PHE A 289 4.74 -4.77 1.13
N SER A 290 4.26 -3.82 0.32
CA SER A 290 3.17 -4.04 -0.64
C SER A 290 3.19 -3.02 -1.78
N SER A 291 2.19 -3.09 -2.69
CA SER A 291 1.90 -2.10 -3.73
C SER A 291 0.47 -1.61 -3.60
N ASP A 292 0.20 -0.35 -3.96
CA ASP A 292 -1.14 0.24 -3.80
C ASP A 292 -2.18 -0.26 -4.81
N ASN A 293 -1.76 -0.78 -5.95
CA ASN A 293 -2.57 -1.48 -6.97
C ASN A 293 -1.67 -2.29 -7.92
N GLY A 294 -2.26 -2.92 -8.92
CA GLY A 294 -1.53 -3.66 -9.95
C GLY A 294 -0.71 -2.77 -10.89
N PRO A 295 0.06 -3.37 -11.84
CA PRO A 295 1.01 -2.66 -12.69
C PRO A 295 0.30 -1.74 -13.69
N HIS A 296 0.99 -0.67 -14.10
CA HIS A 296 0.46 0.32 -15.03
C HIS A 296 0.87 0.08 -16.48
N ARG A 297 0.26 0.85 -17.41
CA ARG A 297 0.66 0.97 -18.83
C ARG A 297 0.95 2.45 -19.21
N GLU A 298 1.30 3.26 -18.24
CA GLU A 298 1.37 4.72 -18.38
C GLU A 298 2.77 5.24 -18.76
N GLY A 299 3.76 4.34 -18.90
CA GLY A 299 5.16 4.67 -19.21
C GLY A 299 5.42 5.22 -20.63
N GLY A 300 4.36 5.38 -21.44
CA GLY A 300 4.45 5.82 -22.83
C GLY A 300 4.27 4.68 -23.84
N PRO A 301 4.18 5.00 -25.15
CA PRO A 301 3.85 4.03 -26.19
C PRO A 301 4.87 2.89 -26.34
N SER A 302 6.11 3.11 -25.87
CA SER A 302 7.16 2.08 -25.92
C SER A 302 7.21 1.18 -24.69
N TYR A 303 6.43 1.49 -23.63
CA TYR A 303 6.36 0.67 -22.43
C TYR A 303 5.22 -0.34 -22.53
N ASP A 304 5.56 -1.62 -22.30
CA ASP A 304 4.59 -2.70 -22.24
C ASP A 304 4.80 -3.54 -20.98
N PRO A 305 3.84 -3.56 -20.02
CA PRO A 305 3.92 -4.37 -18.81
C PRO A 305 3.94 -5.88 -19.09
N GLU A 306 3.40 -6.34 -20.22
CA GLU A 306 3.43 -7.75 -20.63
C GLU A 306 4.86 -8.25 -20.88
N PHE A 307 5.79 -7.37 -21.27
CA PHE A 307 7.20 -7.70 -21.47
C PHE A 307 7.85 -8.34 -20.23
N PHE A 308 7.44 -7.87 -19.03
CA PHE A 308 7.91 -8.40 -17.76
C PHE A 308 6.94 -9.38 -17.12
N ALA A 309 5.82 -9.69 -17.77
CA ALA A 309 4.70 -10.41 -17.15
C ALA A 309 4.31 -9.75 -15.80
N ALA A 310 4.14 -8.43 -15.80
CA ALA A 310 4.04 -7.63 -14.58
C ALA A 310 2.89 -8.05 -13.65
N SER A 311 1.78 -8.56 -14.19
CA SER A 311 0.68 -9.15 -13.40
C SER A 311 0.91 -10.63 -13.03
N GLY A 312 2.00 -11.26 -13.50
CA GLY A 312 2.21 -12.70 -13.34
C GLY A 312 1.11 -13.52 -14.02
N PRO A 313 0.49 -14.49 -13.30
CA PRO A 313 -0.58 -15.31 -13.86
C PRO A 313 -1.98 -14.66 -13.80
N LEU A 314 -2.09 -13.42 -13.33
CA LEU A 314 -3.36 -12.76 -13.07
C LEU A 314 -3.83 -11.96 -14.28
N ALA A 315 -5.14 -11.87 -14.48
CA ALA A 315 -5.74 -11.08 -15.56
C ALA A 315 -5.75 -9.58 -15.24
N GLY A 316 -5.50 -8.75 -16.24
CA GLY A 316 -5.61 -7.30 -16.14
C GLY A 316 -4.45 -6.61 -15.45
N ILE A 317 -4.57 -5.29 -15.35
CA ILE A 317 -3.58 -4.36 -14.79
C ILE A 317 -4.34 -3.25 -14.06
N LYS A 318 -3.67 -2.23 -13.55
CA LYS A 318 -4.24 -0.98 -13.02
C LYS A 318 -5.48 -0.54 -13.84
N ARG A 319 -6.54 -0.10 -13.19
CA ARG A 319 -7.88 0.23 -13.72
C ARG A 319 -8.75 -0.99 -14.08
N SER A 320 -8.26 -2.21 -13.87
CA SER A 320 -9.09 -3.41 -13.97
C SER A 320 -9.48 -3.92 -12.58
N LEU A 321 -10.71 -4.41 -12.42
CA LEU A 321 -11.16 -5.10 -11.20
C LEU A 321 -10.92 -6.62 -11.25
N THR A 322 -10.28 -7.13 -12.31
CA THR A 322 -9.69 -8.46 -12.30
C THR A 322 -8.48 -8.51 -11.36
N ASP A 323 -8.04 -9.69 -10.99
CA ASP A 323 -7.01 -9.85 -9.96
C ASP A 323 -5.69 -9.12 -10.28
N GLY A 324 -5.27 -9.04 -11.54
CA GLY A 324 -4.05 -8.31 -11.92
C GLY A 324 -4.09 -6.80 -11.61
N GLY A 325 -5.27 -6.20 -11.48
CA GLY A 325 -5.40 -4.81 -11.08
C GLY A 325 -5.47 -4.57 -9.57
N ILE A 326 -5.85 -5.58 -8.78
CA ILE A 326 -6.13 -5.42 -7.34
C ILE A 326 -5.42 -6.41 -6.42
N ARG A 327 -4.90 -7.54 -6.93
CA ARG A 327 -4.10 -8.49 -6.14
C ARG A 327 -2.63 -8.10 -6.22
N VAL A 328 -2.04 -7.81 -5.06
CA VAL A 328 -0.73 -7.19 -4.95
C VAL A 328 0.24 -8.06 -4.16
N PRO A 329 1.57 -7.87 -4.33
CA PRO A 329 2.55 -8.47 -3.44
C PRO A 329 2.28 -8.02 -1.99
N PHE A 330 2.39 -8.94 -1.04
CA PHE A 330 2.30 -8.60 0.37
C PHE A 330 3.25 -9.48 1.18
N ILE A 331 4.22 -8.83 1.82
CA ILE A 331 5.29 -9.47 2.56
C ILE A 331 5.35 -8.85 3.95
N VAL A 332 5.43 -9.67 4.98
CA VAL A 332 5.52 -9.22 6.38
C VAL A 332 6.71 -9.89 7.06
N ARG A 333 7.59 -9.08 7.64
CA ARG A 333 8.75 -9.56 8.38
C ARG A 333 8.74 -9.02 9.81
N TRP A 334 8.91 -9.92 10.76
CA TRP A 334 9.05 -9.58 12.18
C TRP A 334 9.94 -10.66 12.85
N PRO A 335 11.25 -10.45 12.93
CA PRO A 335 12.17 -11.45 13.47
C PRO A 335 11.80 -11.90 14.88
N GLY A 336 11.95 -13.19 15.16
CA GLY A 336 11.57 -13.79 16.44
C GLY A 336 10.06 -13.95 16.67
N ARG A 337 9.21 -13.40 15.80
CA ARG A 337 7.74 -13.49 15.91
C ARG A 337 7.11 -14.21 14.71
N ILE A 338 7.56 -13.90 13.50
CA ILE A 338 7.11 -14.53 12.25
C ILE A 338 8.12 -15.57 11.82
N ARG A 339 7.66 -16.76 11.44
CA ARG A 339 8.51 -17.84 10.94
C ARG A 339 9.12 -17.46 9.60
N PRO A 340 10.46 -17.43 9.47
CA PRO A 340 11.12 -17.12 8.20
C PRO A 340 10.71 -18.08 7.07
N GLY A 341 10.62 -17.55 5.84
CA GLY A 341 10.33 -18.31 4.62
C GLY A 341 8.93 -18.92 4.57
N SER A 342 8.03 -18.46 5.43
CA SER A 342 6.66 -18.96 5.42
C SER A 342 5.83 -18.34 4.28
N VAL A 343 4.80 -19.09 3.86
CA VAL A 343 3.86 -18.66 2.81
C VAL A 343 2.43 -18.84 3.32
N SER A 344 1.58 -17.85 3.11
CA SER A 344 0.16 -17.89 3.47
C SER A 344 -0.74 -17.75 2.25
N GLY A 345 -1.72 -18.63 2.16
CA GLY A 345 -2.85 -18.50 1.22
C GLY A 345 -4.07 -17.79 1.82
N HIS A 346 -3.95 -17.23 3.03
CA HIS A 346 -5.05 -16.47 3.64
C HIS A 346 -5.37 -15.24 2.79
N VAL A 347 -6.65 -15.04 2.50
CA VAL A 347 -7.14 -13.86 1.79
C VAL A 347 -7.24 -12.70 2.78
N GLY A 348 -6.47 -11.66 2.50
CA GLY A 348 -6.51 -10.39 3.23
C GLY A 348 -6.53 -9.21 2.27
N TYR A 349 -6.82 -8.05 2.78
CA TYR A 349 -6.81 -6.81 2.01
C TYR A 349 -6.32 -5.61 2.83
N PHE A 350 -6.13 -4.48 2.19
CA PHE A 350 -5.57 -3.27 2.84
C PHE A 350 -6.35 -2.80 4.06
N GLY A 351 -7.67 -2.96 4.07
CA GLY A 351 -8.48 -2.62 5.25
C GLY A 351 -8.04 -3.35 6.52
N ASP A 352 -7.50 -4.56 6.40
CA ASP A 352 -7.07 -5.39 7.53
C ASP A 352 -5.87 -4.81 8.29
N LEU A 353 -5.13 -3.89 7.69
CA LEU A 353 -3.99 -3.24 8.34
C LEU A 353 -4.42 -2.37 9.53
N MET A 354 -5.61 -1.79 9.51
CA MET A 354 -6.16 -1.04 10.66
C MET A 354 -6.26 -1.91 11.92
N ALA A 355 -6.98 -3.03 11.83
CA ALA A 355 -7.14 -3.94 12.97
C ALA A 355 -5.83 -4.63 13.35
N THR A 356 -5.00 -4.98 12.37
CA THR A 356 -3.71 -5.64 12.58
C THR A 356 -2.74 -4.73 13.34
N PHE A 357 -2.55 -3.50 12.90
CA PHE A 357 -1.63 -2.57 13.55
C PHE A 357 -2.15 -2.09 14.90
N ALA A 358 -3.48 -1.94 15.06
CA ALA A 358 -4.07 -1.67 16.37
C ALA A 358 -3.77 -2.81 17.36
N GLU A 359 -3.97 -4.07 16.96
CA GLU A 359 -3.65 -5.23 17.82
C GLU A 359 -2.17 -5.31 18.15
N VAL A 360 -1.27 -5.17 17.15
CA VAL A 360 0.18 -5.17 17.34
C VAL A 360 0.64 -4.06 18.30
N ALA A 361 0.01 -2.90 18.23
CA ALA A 361 0.31 -1.75 19.10
C ALA A 361 -0.33 -1.84 20.49
N GLY A 362 -1.19 -2.84 20.76
CA GLY A 362 -2.01 -2.89 21.97
C GLY A 362 -3.00 -1.73 22.05
N ALA A 363 -3.44 -1.22 20.90
CA ALA A 363 -4.42 -0.14 20.79
C ALA A 363 -5.83 -0.69 20.62
N LYS A 364 -6.83 0.11 20.98
CA LYS A 364 -8.23 -0.23 20.72
C LYS A 364 -8.55 0.04 19.24
N SER A 365 -9.01 -0.99 18.53
CA SER A 365 -9.54 -0.81 17.18
C SER A 365 -10.78 0.09 17.18
N PRO A 366 -10.94 0.98 16.19
CA PRO A 366 -12.19 1.71 16.00
C PRO A 366 -13.38 0.76 15.84
N PRO A 367 -14.59 1.17 16.21
CA PRO A 367 -15.79 0.38 15.95
C PRO A 367 -16.19 0.42 14.46
N ASN A 368 -17.01 -0.53 14.05
CA ASN A 368 -17.65 -0.58 12.72
C ASN A 368 -16.68 -0.62 11.54
N LEU A 369 -15.52 -1.25 11.72
CA LEU A 369 -14.58 -1.52 10.65
C LEU A 369 -15.01 -2.71 9.79
N ASP A 370 -14.52 -2.73 8.55
CA ASP A 370 -14.56 -3.90 7.67
C ASP A 370 -13.27 -4.72 7.76
N SER A 371 -12.45 -4.45 8.74
CA SER A 371 -11.10 -4.91 8.98
C SER A 371 -11.07 -6.14 9.90
N ILE A 372 -10.24 -7.12 9.56
CA ILE A 372 -9.95 -8.30 10.38
C ILE A 372 -8.45 -8.33 10.68
N SER A 373 -8.07 -8.47 11.95
CA SER A 373 -6.65 -8.59 12.29
C SER A 373 -6.01 -9.83 11.68
N LEU A 374 -4.85 -9.66 11.08
CA LEU A 374 -4.01 -10.72 10.50
C LEU A 374 -3.05 -11.33 11.53
N VAL A 375 -3.01 -10.84 12.77
CA VAL A 375 -2.06 -11.29 13.80
C VAL A 375 -2.06 -12.81 14.00
N PRO A 376 -3.20 -13.53 14.01
CA PRO A 376 -3.16 -14.99 14.10
C PRO A 376 -2.40 -15.63 12.93
N THR A 377 -2.63 -15.20 11.69
CA THR A 377 -1.88 -15.68 10.51
C THR A 377 -0.40 -15.31 10.59
N LEU A 378 -0.07 -14.07 10.96
CA LEU A 378 1.31 -13.59 11.06
C LEU A 378 2.12 -14.40 12.08
N LEU A 379 1.50 -14.79 13.19
CA LEU A 379 2.15 -15.53 14.27
C LEU A 379 1.99 -17.05 14.16
N GLY A 380 1.42 -17.56 13.06
CA GLY A 380 1.19 -19.00 12.86
C GLY A 380 0.21 -19.61 13.87
N ARG A 381 -0.72 -18.81 14.40
CA ARG A 381 -1.75 -19.25 15.37
C ARG A 381 -2.99 -19.74 14.64
N THR A 382 -3.75 -20.59 15.30
CA THR A 382 -5.09 -21.00 14.85
C THR A 382 -6.11 -19.88 15.10
N GLY A 383 -7.32 -20.01 14.47
CA GLY A 383 -8.42 -19.07 14.75
C GLY A 383 -8.41 -17.80 13.91
N GLN A 384 -7.62 -17.74 12.83
CA GLN A 384 -7.70 -16.62 11.88
C GLN A 384 -9.11 -16.52 11.31
N ARG A 385 -9.75 -15.38 11.55
CA ARG A 385 -11.07 -15.06 10.96
C ARG A 385 -10.90 -14.81 9.46
N LYS A 386 -11.96 -15.10 8.70
CA LYS A 386 -12.04 -14.85 7.27
C LYS A 386 -13.11 -13.80 6.97
N HIS A 387 -12.94 -13.07 5.89
CA HIS A 387 -13.99 -12.27 5.31
C HIS A 387 -15.04 -13.19 4.64
N GLU A 388 -16.31 -12.83 4.79
CA GLU A 388 -17.37 -13.44 3.98
C GLU A 388 -17.24 -13.00 2.53
N PHE A 389 -16.92 -11.74 2.33
CA PHE A 389 -16.63 -11.16 1.01
C PHE A 389 -15.62 -10.02 1.12
N LEU A 390 -14.94 -9.71 -0.01
CA LEU A 390 -14.28 -8.44 -0.25
C LEU A 390 -15.01 -7.70 -1.37
N TYR A 391 -15.00 -6.36 -1.34
CA TYR A 391 -15.78 -5.53 -2.26
C TYR A 391 -14.98 -4.36 -2.80
N TRP A 392 -15.10 -4.12 -4.12
CA TRP A 392 -14.47 -3.01 -4.85
C TRP A 392 -15.45 -2.29 -5.75
N GLU A 393 -15.19 -0.98 -5.93
CA GLU A 393 -15.82 -0.10 -6.91
C GLU A 393 -14.74 0.63 -7.69
N PHE A 394 -15.05 0.98 -8.94
CA PHE A 394 -14.17 1.77 -9.79
C PHE A 394 -15.00 2.70 -10.69
N TYR A 395 -14.66 3.99 -10.69
CA TYR A 395 -15.51 5.05 -11.20
C TYR A 395 -15.00 5.72 -12.50
N GLU A 396 -13.91 5.25 -13.08
CA GLU A 396 -13.45 5.76 -14.37
C GLU A 396 -14.24 5.09 -15.51
N GLU A 397 -14.72 5.88 -16.47
CA GLU A 397 -15.54 5.43 -17.62
C GLU A 397 -16.86 4.70 -17.23
N GLY A 398 -17.50 5.13 -16.16
CA GLY A 398 -18.67 4.50 -15.59
C GLY A 398 -18.38 3.88 -14.23
N VAL A 399 -19.30 3.08 -13.70
CA VAL A 399 -19.11 2.43 -12.40
C VAL A 399 -18.99 0.93 -12.56
N SER A 400 -17.80 0.41 -12.29
CA SER A 400 -17.56 -1.03 -12.21
C SER A 400 -17.62 -1.49 -10.76
N GLN A 401 -18.05 -2.72 -10.52
CA GLN A 401 -18.09 -3.37 -9.20
C GLN A 401 -17.43 -4.74 -9.26
N ALA A 402 -16.73 -5.13 -8.19
CA ALA A 402 -16.26 -6.50 -8.01
C ALA A 402 -16.49 -7.00 -6.58
N VAL A 403 -16.69 -8.30 -6.47
CA VAL A 403 -16.80 -9.04 -5.20
C VAL A 403 -15.91 -10.26 -5.27
N LEU A 404 -15.14 -10.51 -4.23
CA LEU A 404 -14.56 -11.82 -3.96
C LEU A 404 -15.35 -12.45 -2.82
N LEU A 405 -16.06 -13.54 -3.10
CA LEU A 405 -16.91 -14.25 -2.16
C LEU A 405 -16.22 -15.55 -1.71
N GLU A 406 -16.14 -15.77 -0.37
CA GLU A 406 -15.62 -16.99 0.24
C GLU A 406 -14.21 -17.39 -0.24
N ASP A 407 -13.32 -16.40 -0.43
CA ASP A 407 -11.93 -16.59 -0.90
C ASP A 407 -11.80 -17.30 -2.27
N ARG A 408 -12.88 -17.43 -3.04
CA ARG A 408 -12.93 -18.26 -4.24
C ARG A 408 -13.64 -17.64 -5.43
N TRP A 409 -14.87 -17.17 -5.22
CA TRP A 409 -15.74 -16.74 -6.32
C TRP A 409 -15.60 -15.27 -6.59
N LYS A 410 -15.07 -14.91 -7.74
CA LYS A 410 -14.94 -13.53 -8.19
C LYS A 410 -16.11 -13.14 -9.07
N GLY A 411 -16.82 -12.08 -8.70
CA GLY A 411 -17.86 -11.50 -9.54
C GLY A 411 -17.50 -10.10 -9.99
N ILE A 412 -17.72 -9.76 -11.27
CA ILE A 412 -17.40 -8.46 -11.85
C ILE A 412 -18.56 -7.93 -12.68
N ARG A 413 -18.89 -6.65 -12.50
CA ARG A 413 -19.72 -5.84 -13.41
C ARG A 413 -18.92 -4.68 -13.92
N LEU A 414 -18.91 -4.45 -15.22
CA LEU A 414 -18.08 -3.44 -15.85
C LEU A 414 -18.89 -2.23 -16.28
N LYS A 415 -18.44 -1.03 -15.92
CA LYS A 415 -18.88 0.28 -16.38
C LYS A 415 -20.34 0.68 -16.07
N ASP A 416 -21.21 -0.28 -15.75
CA ASP A 416 -22.60 -0.03 -15.38
C ASP A 416 -23.05 -1.08 -14.34
N PRO A 417 -23.57 -0.67 -13.16
CA PRO A 417 -24.09 -1.60 -12.15
C PRO A 417 -25.26 -2.47 -12.64
N ARG A 418 -25.86 -2.14 -13.80
CA ARG A 418 -26.91 -2.93 -14.46
C ARG A 418 -26.36 -3.91 -15.51
N ALA A 419 -25.08 -3.80 -15.86
CA ALA A 419 -24.44 -4.72 -16.82
C ALA A 419 -24.53 -6.18 -16.37
N PRO A 420 -24.46 -7.16 -17.30
CA PRO A 420 -24.39 -8.56 -16.96
C PRO A 420 -23.26 -8.83 -15.96
N LEU A 421 -23.56 -9.64 -14.93
CA LEU A 421 -22.56 -10.09 -13.97
C LEU A 421 -21.75 -11.23 -14.58
N GLN A 422 -20.43 -11.11 -14.54
CA GLN A 422 -19.49 -12.19 -14.84
C GLN A 422 -19.06 -12.86 -13.53
N VAL A 423 -18.88 -14.18 -13.51
CA VAL A 423 -18.48 -14.96 -12.33
C VAL A 423 -17.34 -15.90 -12.69
N TYR A 424 -16.28 -15.92 -11.89
CA TYR A 424 -15.07 -16.73 -12.07
C TYR A 424 -14.76 -17.56 -10.83
N ASP A 425 -14.24 -18.78 -11.01
CA ASP A 425 -13.73 -19.64 -9.94
C ASP A 425 -12.20 -19.49 -9.85
N LEU A 426 -11.71 -18.61 -9.00
CA LEU A 426 -10.28 -18.33 -8.85
C LEU A 426 -9.45 -19.53 -8.34
N ALA A 427 -10.09 -20.54 -7.78
CA ALA A 427 -9.40 -21.78 -7.39
C ALA A 427 -8.98 -22.62 -8.61
N ARG A 428 -9.59 -22.40 -9.78
CA ARG A 428 -9.37 -23.16 -11.02
C ARG A 428 -8.95 -22.28 -12.20
N ASP A 429 -9.29 -21.00 -12.15
CA ASP A 429 -9.12 -20.05 -13.24
C ASP A 429 -8.60 -18.70 -12.68
N LEU A 430 -7.29 -18.66 -12.38
CA LEU A 430 -6.62 -17.43 -11.92
C LEU A 430 -6.57 -16.33 -12.99
N GLY A 431 -6.69 -16.71 -14.25
CA GLY A 431 -6.71 -15.79 -15.40
C GLY A 431 -8.07 -15.20 -15.68
N GLU A 432 -9.13 -15.55 -14.91
CA GLU A 432 -10.48 -15.00 -15.07
C GLU A 432 -10.99 -15.09 -16.54
N THR A 433 -10.79 -16.25 -17.17
CA THR A 433 -11.02 -16.48 -18.61
C THR A 433 -12.38 -17.08 -18.91
N THR A 434 -12.99 -17.78 -17.93
CA THR A 434 -14.21 -18.56 -18.12
C THR A 434 -15.33 -18.01 -17.25
N ASP A 435 -16.27 -17.29 -17.86
CA ASP A 435 -17.48 -16.82 -17.17
C ASP A 435 -18.42 -18.00 -16.83
N LEU A 436 -18.70 -18.15 -15.55
CA LEU A 436 -19.56 -19.19 -14.99
C LEU A 436 -20.93 -18.66 -14.51
N ALA A 437 -21.29 -17.38 -14.75
CA ALA A 437 -22.52 -16.79 -14.23
C ALA A 437 -23.77 -17.58 -14.56
N ALA A 438 -23.87 -18.10 -15.77
CA ALA A 438 -25.01 -18.93 -16.19
C ALA A 438 -24.99 -20.35 -15.62
N LYS A 439 -23.80 -20.86 -15.25
CA LYS A 439 -23.62 -22.24 -14.70
C LYS A 439 -23.74 -22.26 -13.17
N GLU A 440 -23.47 -21.14 -12.52
CA GLU A 440 -23.46 -20.99 -11.05
C GLU A 440 -24.48 -19.90 -10.61
N PRO A 441 -25.79 -20.06 -10.91
CA PRO A 441 -26.78 -18.99 -10.67
C PRO A 441 -26.98 -18.65 -9.19
N GLU A 442 -26.76 -19.58 -8.27
CA GLU A 442 -26.81 -19.31 -6.81
C GLU A 442 -25.66 -18.43 -6.37
N VAL A 443 -24.44 -18.71 -6.83
CA VAL A 443 -23.25 -17.89 -6.58
C VAL A 443 -23.44 -16.50 -7.17
N ALA A 444 -23.89 -16.41 -8.43
CA ALA A 444 -24.18 -15.14 -9.10
C ALA A 444 -25.22 -14.32 -8.32
N GLY A 445 -26.26 -14.96 -7.81
CA GLY A 445 -27.31 -14.31 -6.98
C GLY A 445 -26.76 -13.76 -5.66
N ARG A 446 -25.89 -14.51 -4.98
CA ARG A 446 -25.21 -14.06 -3.75
C ARG A 446 -24.29 -12.88 -4.01
N ILE A 447 -23.47 -12.93 -5.04
CA ILE A 447 -22.57 -11.85 -5.43
C ILE A 447 -23.37 -10.58 -5.79
N ALA A 448 -24.43 -10.71 -6.60
CA ALA A 448 -25.29 -9.59 -6.96
C ALA A 448 -25.96 -8.94 -5.74
N ARG A 449 -26.29 -9.71 -4.70
CA ARG A 449 -26.78 -9.19 -3.43
C ARG A 449 -25.69 -8.37 -2.71
N VAL A 450 -24.49 -8.92 -2.55
CA VAL A 450 -23.36 -8.20 -1.93
C VAL A 450 -23.09 -6.89 -2.66
N MET A 451 -23.08 -6.87 -4.00
CA MET A 451 -22.88 -5.64 -4.80
C MET A 451 -23.91 -4.54 -4.48
N ARG A 452 -25.16 -4.92 -4.18
CA ARG A 452 -26.20 -3.95 -3.79
C ARG A 452 -26.06 -3.46 -2.35
N GLU A 453 -25.69 -4.35 -1.44
CA GLU A 453 -25.71 -4.10 0.03
C GLU A 453 -24.42 -3.48 0.55
N ALA A 454 -23.28 -3.74 -0.09
CA ALA A 454 -21.98 -3.24 0.33
C ALA A 454 -21.76 -1.76 0.02
N HIS A 455 -22.46 -1.21 -0.97
CA HIS A 455 -22.37 0.21 -1.31
C HIS A 455 -23.18 1.07 -0.34
N VAL A 456 -22.57 2.12 0.15
CA VAL A 456 -23.21 3.19 0.92
C VAL A 456 -22.93 4.51 0.22
N ASP A 457 -23.97 5.18 -0.26
CA ASP A 457 -23.86 6.50 -0.90
C ASP A 457 -23.12 7.50 -0.01
N ASN A 458 -22.27 8.30 -0.64
CA ASN A 458 -21.74 9.49 0.01
C ASN A 458 -21.91 10.72 -0.93
N GLU A 459 -21.43 11.88 -0.49
CA GLU A 459 -21.58 13.14 -1.22
C GLU A 459 -21.11 13.07 -2.69
N HIS A 460 -19.97 12.40 -2.93
CA HIS A 460 -19.27 12.40 -4.22
C HIS A 460 -19.41 11.09 -4.99
N TRP A 461 -19.64 9.99 -4.30
CA TRP A 461 -19.60 8.65 -4.87
C TRP A 461 -20.94 7.96 -4.68
N LYS A 462 -21.74 7.95 -5.76
CA LYS A 462 -23.08 7.37 -5.81
C LYS A 462 -23.14 6.35 -6.94
N LEU A 463 -23.89 5.30 -6.73
CA LEU A 463 -24.26 4.43 -7.84
C LEU A 463 -25.34 5.12 -8.70
N PRO A 464 -25.32 4.91 -10.02
CA PRO A 464 -26.44 5.29 -10.87
C PRO A 464 -27.75 4.69 -10.32
N ALA A 465 -28.86 5.43 -10.46
CA ALA A 465 -30.18 4.90 -10.12
C ALA A 465 -30.44 3.58 -10.90
N PRO A 466 -31.10 2.59 -10.29
CA PRO A 466 -31.39 1.30 -10.89
C PRO A 466 -32.26 1.36 -12.15
#